data_e8172ac3f345bc343ea9c37b665cf20c
#
_entry.id   e8172ac3f345bc343ea9c37b665cf20c
#
_cell.length_a   1.000
_cell.length_b   1.000
_cell.length_c   1.000
_cell.angle_alpha   90.00
_cell.angle_beta   90.00
_cell.angle_gamma   90.00
#
_symmetry.space_group_name_H-M   'P 1'
#
loop_
_entity.id
_entity.type
_entity.pdbx_description
1 polymer ?
#
loop_
_entity_poly.entity_id
_entity_poly.type
_entity_poly.pdbx_seq_one_letter_code
_entity_poly.pdbx_strand_id
1 'polypeptide(L)'
;MKSLGAVAGIAIVAIYVIGSGLWVNTGDNWYRTLNQPSWQPPGYIFGIIWPYNFIVLGIAAVTIAQRATTTTTLIYLSFFALSVACALTWAYQFYRPHNLEFAAIALFGTALLTLPMMVLAFRTSIPIGIALVPYQVWVATAATLSYQYSKLN
;
A
#
# COMPACT_ATOMS: atom_id res chain seq x y z
N MET A 1 -17.97 -8.77 16.95
CA MET A 1 -17.78 -8.41 15.53
C MET A 1 -16.89 -7.17 15.35
N LYS A 2 -17.21 -6.04 15.99
CA LYS A 2 -16.41 -4.79 15.85
C LYS A 2 -14.95 -4.95 16.29
N SER A 3 -14.72 -5.55 17.45
CA SER A 3 -13.36 -5.83 17.94
C SER A 3 -12.59 -6.78 17.02
N LEU A 4 -13.26 -7.80 16.51
CA LEU A 4 -12.64 -8.74 15.58
C LEU A 4 -12.25 -8.08 14.26
N GLY A 5 -13.10 -7.21 13.71
CA GLY A 5 -12.78 -6.41 12.52
C GLY A 5 -11.59 -5.48 12.74
N ALA A 6 -11.54 -4.83 13.90
CA ALA A 6 -10.41 -3.97 14.26
C ALA A 6 -9.10 -4.76 14.38
N VAL A 7 -9.12 -5.91 15.05
CA VAL A 7 -7.96 -6.80 15.18
C VAL A 7 -7.50 -7.30 13.81
N ALA A 8 -8.43 -7.72 12.96
CA ALA A 8 -8.11 -8.16 11.60
C ALA A 8 -7.47 -7.04 10.77
N GLY A 9 -7.99 -5.82 10.86
CA GLY A 9 -7.40 -4.66 10.18
C GLY A 9 -5.98 -4.36 10.64
N ILE A 10 -5.73 -4.39 11.94
CA ILE A 10 -4.37 -4.20 12.50
C ILE A 10 -3.43 -5.34 12.06
N ALA A 11 -3.93 -6.59 12.03
CA ALA A 11 -3.15 -7.71 11.55
C ALA A 11 -2.72 -7.54 10.08
N ILE A 12 -3.62 -7.04 9.22
CA ILE A 12 -3.30 -6.75 7.82
C ILE A 12 -2.19 -5.68 7.72
N VAL A 13 -2.28 -4.61 8.53
CA VAL A 13 -1.21 -3.58 8.58
C VAL A 13 0.11 -4.20 9.04
N ALA A 14 0.11 -5.03 10.09
CA ALA A 14 1.31 -5.69 10.58
C ALA A 14 1.95 -6.58 9.50
N ILE A 15 1.14 -7.34 8.76
CA ILE A 15 1.60 -8.15 7.62
C ILE A 15 2.21 -7.25 6.54
N TYR A 16 1.59 -6.11 6.26
CA TYR A 16 2.10 -5.15 5.27
C TYR A 16 3.46 -4.60 5.67
N VAL A 17 3.60 -4.14 6.91
CA VAL A 17 4.86 -3.59 7.46
C VAL A 17 5.96 -4.65 7.44
N ILE A 18 5.69 -5.82 8.01
CA ILE A 18 6.68 -6.91 8.13
C ILE A 18 7.07 -7.43 6.75
N GLY A 19 6.09 -7.72 5.89
CA GLY A 19 6.34 -8.24 4.55
C GLY A 19 7.13 -7.26 3.68
N SER A 20 6.80 -5.98 3.72
CA SER A 20 7.57 -4.94 3.03
C SER A 20 9.00 -4.88 3.54
N GLY A 21 9.19 -4.91 4.85
CA GLY A 21 10.51 -4.87 5.48
C GLY A 21 11.39 -6.06 5.16
N LEU A 22 10.79 -7.22 4.85
CA LEU A 22 11.55 -8.43 4.47
C LEU A 22 12.13 -8.35 3.05
N TRP A 23 11.48 -7.65 2.14
CA TRP A 23 11.84 -7.67 0.72
C TRP A 23 12.36 -6.34 0.19
N VAL A 24 11.82 -5.21 0.63
CA VAL A 24 12.29 -3.90 0.17
C VAL A 24 13.70 -3.64 0.69
N ASN A 25 14.65 -3.47 -0.23
CA ASN A 25 16.04 -3.20 0.11
C ASN A 25 16.67 -2.22 -0.88
N THR A 26 16.47 -0.93 -0.63
CA THR A 26 17.06 0.14 -1.43
C THR A 26 18.57 0.32 -1.20
N GLY A 27 19.11 -0.32 -0.18
CA GLY A 27 20.55 -0.38 0.11
C GLY A 27 21.30 -1.42 -0.70
N ASP A 28 20.60 -2.33 -1.38
CA ASP A 28 21.20 -3.38 -2.19
C ASP A 28 21.99 -2.82 -3.37
N ASN A 29 23.12 -3.46 -3.68
CA ASN A 29 23.98 -3.08 -4.79
C ASN A 29 23.24 -3.16 -6.13
N TRP A 30 22.43 -4.22 -6.34
CA TRP A 30 21.61 -4.34 -7.54
C TRP A 30 20.66 -3.14 -7.72
N TYR A 31 19.92 -2.75 -6.69
CA TYR A 31 19.02 -1.60 -6.75
C TYR A 31 19.76 -0.32 -7.16
N ARG A 32 20.98 -0.13 -6.67
CA ARG A 32 21.81 1.04 -7.00
C ARG A 32 22.30 1.05 -8.44
N THR A 33 22.30 -0.09 -9.12
CA THR A 33 22.67 -0.17 -10.56
C THR A 33 21.54 0.22 -11.50
N LEU A 34 20.30 0.32 -10.99
CA LEU A 34 19.15 0.63 -11.81
C LEU A 34 19.18 2.09 -12.29
N ASN A 35 18.76 2.29 -13.55
CA ASN A 35 18.49 3.61 -14.09
C ASN A 35 17.21 4.15 -13.44
N GLN A 36 17.36 5.23 -12.68
CA GLN A 36 16.26 5.85 -11.96
C GLN A 36 15.51 6.84 -12.85
N PRO A 37 14.18 6.92 -12.76
CA PRO A 37 13.43 8.01 -13.37
C PRO A 37 13.88 9.38 -12.84
N SER A 38 13.98 10.38 -13.72
CA SER A 38 14.44 11.72 -13.36
C SER A 38 13.54 12.44 -12.34
N TRP A 39 12.29 12.02 -12.25
CA TRP A 39 11.30 12.60 -11.34
C TRP A 39 11.13 11.80 -10.02
N GLN A 40 11.97 10.80 -9.78
CA GLN A 40 11.88 10.00 -8.54
C GLN A 40 11.98 10.90 -7.31
N PRO A 41 11.04 10.78 -6.35
CA PRO A 41 11.11 11.54 -5.12
C PRO A 41 12.40 11.25 -4.35
N PRO A 42 12.95 12.23 -3.63
CA PRO A 42 14.12 12.02 -2.77
C PRO A 42 13.88 10.94 -1.71
N GLY A 43 14.93 10.22 -1.32
CA GLY A 43 14.84 9.09 -0.39
C GLY A 43 14.18 9.43 0.96
N TYR A 44 14.35 10.64 1.48
CA TYR A 44 13.73 11.05 2.74
C TYR A 44 12.20 11.11 2.68
N ILE A 45 11.62 11.36 1.49
CA ILE A 45 10.16 11.34 1.30
C ILE A 45 9.61 9.95 1.59
N PHE A 46 10.28 8.89 1.14
CA PHE A 46 9.90 7.50 1.43
C PHE A 46 9.90 7.22 2.95
N GLY A 47 10.90 7.75 3.65
CA GLY A 47 11.01 7.61 5.11
C GLY A 47 9.92 8.33 5.90
N ILE A 48 9.27 9.33 5.34
CA ILE A 48 8.17 10.06 5.96
C ILE A 48 6.82 9.45 5.59
N ILE A 49 6.62 9.15 4.30
CA ILE A 49 5.29 8.76 3.80
C ILE A 49 4.90 7.35 4.23
N TRP A 50 5.83 6.41 4.33
CA TRP A 50 5.51 5.04 4.69
C TRP A 50 5.01 4.89 6.14
N PRO A 51 5.68 5.46 7.17
CA PRO A 51 5.12 5.47 8.53
C PRO A 51 3.76 6.13 8.60
N TYR A 52 3.55 7.26 7.92
CA TYR A 52 2.25 7.91 7.82
C TYR A 52 1.19 6.96 7.27
N ASN A 53 1.49 6.32 6.14
CA ASN A 53 0.57 5.41 5.46
C ASN A 53 0.15 4.24 6.37
N PHE A 54 1.09 3.61 7.04
CA PHE A 54 0.80 2.48 7.93
C PHE A 54 -0.06 2.90 9.13
N ILE A 55 0.23 4.05 9.74
CA ILE A 55 -0.55 4.58 10.85
C ILE A 55 -1.98 4.87 10.40
N VAL A 56 -2.14 5.56 9.29
CA VAL A 56 -3.47 5.95 8.78
C VAL A 56 -4.28 4.73 8.34
N LEU A 57 -3.66 3.75 7.69
CA LEU A 57 -4.32 2.49 7.33
C LEU A 57 -4.83 1.74 8.57
N GLY A 58 -4.06 1.73 9.65
CA GLY A 58 -4.47 1.13 10.93
C GLY A 58 -5.65 1.87 11.56
N ILE A 59 -5.57 3.20 11.64
CA ILE A 59 -6.66 4.04 12.17
C ILE A 59 -7.92 3.88 11.32
N ALA A 60 -7.79 3.86 10.00
CA ALA A 60 -8.91 3.67 9.09
C ALA A 60 -9.60 2.32 9.29
N ALA A 61 -8.84 1.23 9.36
CA ALA A 61 -9.39 -0.11 9.59
C ALA A 61 -10.16 -0.20 10.90
N VAL A 62 -9.61 0.35 11.99
CA VAL A 62 -10.28 0.38 13.31
C VAL A 62 -11.55 1.24 13.24
N THR A 63 -11.48 2.42 12.62
CA THR A 63 -12.63 3.33 12.51
C THR A 63 -13.77 2.69 11.72
N ILE A 64 -13.45 2.04 10.59
CA ILE A 64 -14.43 1.34 9.76
C ILE A 64 -15.07 0.19 10.55
N ALA A 65 -14.26 -0.62 11.24
CA ALA A 65 -14.77 -1.74 12.05
C ALA A 65 -15.72 -1.27 13.16
N GLN A 66 -15.47 -0.10 13.74
CA GLN A 66 -16.28 0.42 14.84
C GLN A 66 -17.54 1.17 14.39
N ARG A 67 -17.50 1.85 13.25
CA ARG A 67 -18.57 2.76 12.81
C ARG A 67 -19.42 2.20 11.68
N ALA A 68 -18.87 1.36 10.81
CA ALA A 68 -19.60 0.80 9.68
C ALA A 68 -20.40 -0.46 10.08
N THR A 69 -21.24 -0.91 9.15
CA THR A 69 -21.91 -2.22 9.26
C THR A 69 -20.91 -3.35 9.14
N THR A 70 -21.25 -4.53 9.64
CA THR A 70 -20.41 -5.73 9.49
C THR A 70 -20.10 -6.02 8.03
N THR A 71 -21.09 -5.92 7.15
CA THR A 71 -20.92 -6.13 5.71
C THR A 71 -19.92 -5.14 5.11
N THR A 72 -20.06 -3.85 5.40
CA THR A 72 -19.13 -2.81 4.93
C THR A 72 -17.72 -3.06 5.45
N THR A 73 -17.57 -3.45 6.72
CA THR A 73 -16.28 -3.79 7.32
C THR A 73 -15.63 -4.98 6.60
N LEU A 74 -16.39 -6.05 6.34
CA LEU A 74 -15.88 -7.22 5.63
C LEU A 74 -15.43 -6.87 4.21
N ILE A 75 -16.23 -6.08 3.48
CA ILE A 75 -15.86 -5.63 2.13
C ILE A 75 -14.59 -4.80 2.17
N TYR A 76 -14.48 -3.83 3.10
CA TYR A 76 -13.29 -3.01 3.27
C TYR A 76 -12.05 -3.86 3.55
N LEU A 77 -12.14 -4.77 4.52
CA LEU A 77 -11.02 -5.65 4.91
C LEU A 77 -10.61 -6.60 3.77
N SER A 78 -11.57 -7.06 2.95
CA SER A 78 -11.27 -7.89 1.78
C SER A 78 -10.46 -7.12 0.74
N PHE A 79 -10.87 -5.91 0.37
CA PHE A 79 -10.10 -5.06 -0.52
C PHE A 79 -8.75 -4.69 0.07
N PHE A 80 -8.70 -4.43 1.38
CA PHE A 80 -7.45 -4.12 2.06
C PHE A 80 -6.48 -5.31 2.01
N ALA A 81 -6.92 -6.50 2.37
CA ALA A 81 -6.09 -7.70 2.32
C ALA A 81 -5.58 -8.00 0.90
N LEU A 82 -6.44 -7.88 -0.11
CA LEU A 82 -6.06 -8.07 -1.51
C LEU A 82 -5.07 -7.01 -1.99
N SER A 83 -5.27 -5.74 -1.62
CA SER A 83 -4.34 -4.67 -1.97
C SER A 83 -2.96 -4.88 -1.34
N VAL A 84 -2.93 -5.34 -0.09
CA VAL A 84 -1.67 -5.67 0.60
C VAL A 84 -0.98 -6.87 -0.05
N ALA A 85 -1.74 -7.90 -0.44
CA ALA A 85 -1.18 -9.03 -1.18
C ALA A 85 -0.52 -8.57 -2.50
N CYS A 86 -1.16 -7.67 -3.24
CA CYS A 86 -0.58 -7.07 -4.44
C CYS A 86 0.67 -6.25 -4.14
N ALA A 87 0.66 -5.44 -3.07
CA ALA A 87 1.82 -4.63 -2.67
C ALA A 87 3.01 -5.50 -2.24
N LEU A 88 2.77 -6.58 -1.52
CA LEU A 88 3.82 -7.54 -1.13
C LEU A 88 4.32 -8.33 -2.34
N THR A 89 3.46 -8.65 -3.29
CA THR A 89 3.85 -9.26 -4.57
C THR A 89 4.77 -8.33 -5.34
N TRP A 90 4.47 -7.02 -5.40
CA TRP A 90 5.37 -6.03 -5.97
C TRP A 90 6.73 -6.07 -5.28
N ALA A 91 6.77 -5.97 -3.94
CA ALA A 91 8.02 -5.94 -3.19
C ALA A 91 8.87 -7.19 -3.45
N TYR A 92 8.26 -8.38 -3.44
CA TYR A 92 8.93 -9.63 -3.74
C TYR A 92 9.46 -9.65 -5.18
N GLN A 93 8.61 -9.39 -6.17
CA GLN A 93 8.97 -9.47 -7.59
C GLN A 93 10.04 -8.45 -7.98
N PHE A 94 9.98 -7.25 -7.40
CA PHE A 94 10.95 -6.21 -7.67
C PHE A 94 12.33 -6.54 -7.11
N TYR A 95 12.41 -6.94 -5.83
CA TYR A 95 13.68 -7.06 -5.10
C TYR A 95 14.28 -8.47 -5.09
N ARG A 96 13.56 -9.51 -5.45
CA ARG A 96 14.05 -10.91 -5.43
C ARG A 96 14.30 -11.45 -6.81
N PRO A 97 13.28 -11.82 -7.62
CA PRO A 97 13.53 -12.28 -8.99
C PRO A 97 13.85 -11.15 -9.97
N HIS A 98 13.74 -9.88 -9.55
CA HIS A 98 13.95 -8.70 -10.39
C HIS A 98 13.00 -8.63 -11.60
N ASN A 99 11.80 -9.13 -11.44
CA ASN A 99 10.75 -9.07 -12.47
C ASN A 99 10.03 -7.72 -12.38
N LEU A 100 10.65 -6.69 -12.95
CA LEU A 100 10.20 -5.30 -12.83
C LEU A 100 8.83 -5.06 -13.49
N GLU A 101 8.54 -5.75 -14.58
CA GLU A 101 7.26 -5.60 -15.29
C GLU A 101 6.10 -6.17 -14.47
N PHE A 102 6.24 -7.39 -13.97
CA PHE A 102 5.22 -8.01 -13.13
C PHE A 102 5.05 -7.26 -11.79
N ALA A 103 6.16 -6.76 -11.24
CA ALA A 103 6.13 -5.91 -10.05
C ALA A 103 5.28 -4.65 -10.28
N ALA A 104 5.47 -3.96 -11.41
CA ALA A 104 4.66 -2.79 -11.76
C ALA A 104 3.16 -3.13 -11.87
N ILE A 105 2.82 -4.23 -12.54
CA ILE A 105 1.43 -4.71 -12.67
C ILE A 105 0.82 -4.95 -11.28
N ALA A 106 1.54 -5.62 -10.38
CA ALA A 106 1.08 -5.88 -9.03
C ALA A 106 0.81 -4.59 -8.24
N LEU A 107 1.68 -3.59 -8.38
CA LEU A 107 1.51 -2.32 -7.67
C LEU A 107 0.37 -1.47 -8.25
N PHE A 108 0.11 -1.52 -9.56
CA PHE A 108 -1.11 -0.98 -10.15
C PHE A 108 -2.36 -1.68 -9.61
N GLY A 109 -2.30 -3.00 -9.41
CA GLY A 109 -3.35 -3.76 -8.73
C GLY A 109 -3.64 -3.21 -7.32
N THR A 110 -2.60 -2.90 -6.55
CA THR A 110 -2.75 -2.24 -5.25
C THR A 110 -3.48 -0.90 -5.39
N ALA A 111 -3.05 -0.04 -6.31
CA ALA A 111 -3.66 1.28 -6.52
C ALA A 111 -5.14 1.18 -6.92
N LEU A 112 -5.52 0.20 -7.73
CA LEU A 112 -6.91 -0.04 -8.12
C LEU A 112 -7.75 -0.57 -6.95
N LEU A 113 -7.24 -1.53 -6.18
CA LEU A 113 -7.96 -2.14 -5.06
C LEU A 113 -8.16 -1.18 -3.88
N THR A 114 -7.31 -0.18 -3.74
CA THR A 114 -7.47 0.86 -2.71
C THR A 114 -8.55 1.90 -3.04
N LEU A 115 -8.98 2.03 -4.30
CA LEU A 115 -10.07 2.94 -4.68
C LEU A 115 -11.40 2.60 -3.98
N PRO A 116 -11.90 1.36 -4.00
CA PRO A 116 -13.10 0.99 -3.24
C PRO A 116 -12.93 1.23 -1.73
N MET A 117 -11.75 0.99 -1.18
CA MET A 117 -11.44 1.30 0.22
C MET A 117 -11.64 2.79 0.52
N MET A 118 -11.15 3.66 -0.35
CA MET A 118 -11.34 5.11 -0.24
C MET A 118 -12.83 5.50 -0.23
N VAL A 119 -13.61 4.93 -1.14
CA VAL A 119 -15.06 5.19 -1.20
C VAL A 119 -15.73 4.79 0.12
N LEU A 120 -15.44 3.60 0.64
CA LEU A 120 -16.00 3.12 1.90
C LEU A 120 -15.53 3.96 3.09
N ALA A 121 -14.27 4.40 3.09
CA ALA A 121 -13.73 5.27 4.12
C ALA A 121 -14.45 6.63 4.16
N PHE A 122 -14.62 7.29 3.02
CA PHE A 122 -15.36 8.56 2.93
C PHE A 122 -16.82 8.41 3.35
N ARG A 123 -17.49 7.31 2.98
CA ARG A 123 -18.87 7.04 3.39
C ARG A 123 -19.01 6.78 4.90
N THR A 124 -17.96 6.27 5.54
CA THR A 124 -17.97 5.98 6.97
C THR A 124 -17.55 7.18 7.81
N SER A 125 -16.53 7.90 7.35
CA SER A 125 -15.94 9.04 8.08
C SER A 125 -15.16 9.91 7.08
N ILE A 126 -15.64 11.13 6.84
CA ILE A 126 -14.95 12.08 5.95
C ILE A 126 -13.51 12.35 6.38
N PRO A 127 -13.20 12.59 7.67
CA PRO A 127 -11.81 12.79 8.11
C PRO A 127 -10.90 11.60 7.79
N ILE A 128 -11.39 10.37 7.92
CA ILE A 128 -10.62 9.16 7.58
C ILE A 128 -10.43 9.05 6.07
N GLY A 129 -11.46 9.34 5.30
CA GLY A 129 -11.32 9.40 3.83
C GLY A 129 -10.24 10.39 3.40
N ILE A 130 -10.26 11.61 3.96
CA ILE A 130 -9.24 12.63 3.69
C ILE A 130 -7.84 12.16 4.11
N ALA A 131 -7.71 11.56 5.29
CA ALA A 131 -6.42 11.06 5.80
C ALA A 131 -5.82 9.94 4.92
N LEU A 132 -6.65 9.17 4.21
CA LEU A 132 -6.20 8.13 3.27
C LEU A 132 -5.81 8.67 1.89
N VAL A 133 -6.19 9.90 1.52
CA VAL A 133 -5.85 10.48 0.21
C VAL A 133 -4.34 10.46 -0.06
N PRO A 134 -3.45 10.87 0.87
CA PRO A 134 -2.02 10.78 0.65
C PRO A 134 -1.53 9.36 0.36
N TYR A 135 -2.11 8.34 1.00
CA TYR A 135 -1.78 6.94 0.71
C TYR A 135 -2.18 6.55 -0.72
N GLN A 136 -3.38 6.88 -1.16
CA GLN A 136 -3.84 6.60 -2.52
C GLN A 136 -2.96 7.29 -3.57
N VAL A 137 -2.65 8.56 -3.36
CA VAL A 137 -1.75 9.32 -4.25
C VAL A 137 -0.36 8.68 -4.27
N TRP A 138 0.15 8.27 -3.11
CA TRP A 138 1.46 7.63 -3.00
C TRP A 138 1.51 6.29 -3.72
N VAL A 139 0.51 5.44 -3.55
CA VAL A 139 0.47 4.13 -4.22
C VAL A 139 0.38 4.29 -5.74
N ALA A 140 -0.40 5.25 -6.24
CA ALA A 140 -0.46 5.57 -7.66
C ALA A 140 0.89 6.08 -8.18
N THR A 141 1.56 6.95 -7.42
CA THR A 141 2.91 7.45 -7.75
C THR A 141 3.92 6.31 -7.75
N ALA A 142 3.90 5.45 -6.74
CA ALA A 142 4.80 4.31 -6.63
C ALA A 142 4.59 3.29 -7.77
N ALA A 143 3.33 3.06 -8.17
CA ALA A 143 3.02 2.19 -9.31
C ALA A 143 3.58 2.77 -10.62
N THR A 144 3.42 4.07 -10.84
CA THR A 144 4.00 4.76 -12.01
C THR A 144 5.52 4.72 -11.98
N LEU A 145 6.12 4.91 -10.80
CA LEU A 145 7.57 4.82 -10.61
C LEU A 145 8.08 3.40 -10.93
N SER A 146 7.42 2.37 -10.43
CA SER A 146 7.75 0.97 -10.70
C SER A 146 7.65 0.64 -12.19
N TYR A 147 6.63 1.16 -12.87
CA TYR A 147 6.49 1.04 -14.32
C TYR A 147 7.65 1.70 -15.07
N GLN A 148 8.06 2.89 -14.67
CA GLN A 148 9.21 3.57 -15.26
C GLN A 148 10.50 2.77 -15.08
N TYR A 149 10.72 2.18 -13.91
CA TYR A 149 11.86 1.28 -13.71
C TYR A 149 11.85 0.12 -14.70
N SER A 150 10.69 -0.49 -14.99
CA SER A 150 10.58 -1.57 -15.97
C SER A 150 10.88 -1.13 -17.41
N LYS A 151 10.74 0.16 -17.72
CA LYS A 151 11.04 0.70 -19.06
C LYS A 151 12.49 1.17 -19.21
N LEU A 152 13.13 1.54 -18.11
CA LEU A 152 14.52 2.05 -18.12
C LEU A 152 15.56 0.96 -17.90
N ASN A 153 15.14 -0.22 -17.47
CA ASN A 153 16.01 -1.35 -17.14
C ASN A 153 15.51 -2.64 -17.79
#